data_566a8ef6383d478de3b15559d31adc3f
#
_entry.id   566a8ef6383d478de3b15559d31adc3f
#
_cell.length_a   1.000
_cell.length_b   1.000
_cell.length_c   1.000
_cell.angle_alpha   90.00
_cell.angle_beta   90.00
_cell.angle_gamma   90.00
#
_symmetry.space_group_name_H-M   'P 1'
#
loop_
_entity.id
_entity.type
_entity.pdbx_description
1 polymer ?
#
loop_
_entity_poly.entity_id
_entity_poly.type
_entity_poly.pdbx_seq_one_letter_code
_entity_poly.pdbx_strand_id
1 'polypeptide(L)'
;NTFVVGFDAEFPPYGYKNDDGEYVGFDLDLAQEVCDRNGWILKKQPIEWNSKDMELNSSSISCIWNGFTMNGREDAYTWTTPYVDNSQVVVVRKDSGITQLTDLSGKVVAVQADSSALAALTGEDASEENKALCATFKDLQQVGDYNSAFMNLESGAVNAICMDIGVANYEIESRGDKFMMLEDRLSSEEYGIGFKKGNTELRDKVQATLLDMLADGTFEEIAEKWGLEESICLSPDDQVQDGNAAAATATDTTSTGKKNTSFWDKFCSITKQLAEGLLASLVIFFLTLLFSLPLGLLVAAGRMCKIAPIRWLVKFYISIARGTPLMLQLLVVFYGPYYLFGATPGGYHWICLKLCSIFRRDLPLRYSGCATGTA
;
A
#
# COMPACT_ATOMS: atom_id res chain seq x y z
N ASN A 1 -15.19 -2.01 -27.42
CA ASN A 1 -14.91 -2.61 -26.11
C ASN A 1 -14.03 -1.67 -25.31
N THR A 2 -14.27 -1.58 -23.99
CA THR A 2 -13.43 -0.78 -23.09
C THR A 2 -12.42 -1.71 -22.39
N PHE A 3 -11.14 -1.31 -22.45
CA PHE A 3 -10.04 -1.98 -21.75
C PHE A 3 -9.61 -1.11 -20.57
N VAL A 4 -9.73 -1.63 -19.34
CA VAL A 4 -9.48 -0.87 -18.11
C VAL A 4 -8.16 -1.33 -17.51
N VAL A 5 -7.17 -0.44 -17.50
CA VAL A 5 -5.85 -0.70 -16.90
C VAL A 5 -5.85 -0.18 -15.47
N GLY A 6 -5.58 -1.05 -14.51
CA GLY A 6 -5.36 -0.71 -13.11
C GLY A 6 -3.88 -0.44 -12.85
N PHE A 7 -3.58 0.71 -12.23
CA PHE A 7 -2.20 1.13 -11.97
C PHE A 7 -2.12 2.03 -10.72
N ASP A 8 -0.95 2.09 -10.09
CA ASP A 8 -0.61 3.05 -9.06
C ASP A 8 -0.23 4.38 -9.71
N ALA A 9 -0.92 5.46 -9.35
CA ALA A 9 -0.68 6.78 -9.94
C ALA A 9 0.55 7.53 -9.36
N GLU A 10 1.29 6.90 -8.46
CA GLU A 10 2.52 7.42 -7.84
C GLU A 10 3.72 6.50 -8.14
N PHE A 11 3.75 5.90 -9.34
CA PHE A 11 4.76 4.93 -9.76
C PHE A 11 5.46 5.31 -11.08
N PRO A 12 6.14 6.49 -11.14
CA PRO A 12 6.91 6.90 -12.33
C PRO A 12 8.15 6.00 -12.52
N PRO A 13 8.60 5.75 -13.74
CA PRO A 13 8.09 6.24 -15.03
C PRO A 13 7.00 5.36 -15.63
N TYR A 14 6.55 4.30 -14.95
CA TYR A 14 5.62 3.29 -15.50
C TYR A 14 4.17 3.78 -15.58
N GLY A 15 3.65 4.39 -14.49
CA GLY A 15 2.32 4.98 -14.46
C GLY A 15 2.22 6.01 -13.35
N TYR A 16 1.90 7.27 -13.69
CA TYR A 16 1.79 8.32 -12.69
C TYR A 16 0.96 9.50 -13.19
N LYS A 17 0.67 10.42 -12.28
CA LYS A 17 -0.02 11.66 -12.58
C LYS A 17 1.00 12.77 -12.76
N ASN A 18 1.05 13.37 -13.98
CA ASN A 18 1.94 14.49 -14.27
C ASN A 18 1.44 15.83 -13.68
N ASP A 19 2.24 16.89 -13.83
CA ASP A 19 1.91 18.23 -13.32
C ASP A 19 0.65 18.83 -13.95
N ASP A 20 0.30 18.42 -15.17
CA ASP A 20 -0.93 18.83 -15.87
C ASP A 20 -2.17 18.07 -15.37
N GLY A 21 -1.98 17.11 -14.49
CA GLY A 21 -3.04 16.29 -13.91
C GLY A 21 -3.46 15.10 -14.78
N GLU A 22 -2.70 14.77 -15.81
CA GLU A 22 -2.92 13.65 -16.71
C GLU A 22 -2.18 12.39 -16.24
N TYR A 23 -2.77 11.23 -16.52
CA TYR A 23 -2.10 9.95 -16.27
C TYR A 23 -1.23 9.56 -17.45
N VAL A 24 0.07 9.47 -17.17
CA VAL A 24 1.13 9.20 -18.17
C VAL A 24 2.06 8.11 -17.65
N GLY A 25 2.91 7.56 -18.52
CA GLY A 25 3.91 6.59 -18.15
C GLY A 25 4.16 5.56 -19.24
N PHE A 26 5.26 4.83 -19.13
CA PHE A 26 5.67 3.80 -20.07
C PHE A 26 4.58 2.75 -20.30
N ASP A 27 4.06 2.18 -19.22
CA ASP A 27 3.03 1.14 -19.29
C ASP A 27 1.70 1.67 -19.83
N LEU A 28 1.40 2.93 -19.54
CA LEU A 28 0.17 3.58 -20.03
C LEU A 28 0.25 3.93 -21.51
N ASP A 29 1.45 4.24 -22.03
CA ASP A 29 1.68 4.47 -23.45
C ASP A 29 1.62 3.14 -24.22
N LEU A 30 2.24 2.07 -23.69
CA LEU A 30 2.09 0.72 -24.27
C LEU A 30 0.62 0.27 -24.30
N ALA A 31 -0.11 0.50 -23.19
CA ALA A 31 -1.52 0.16 -23.11
C ALA A 31 -2.40 0.96 -24.10
N GLN A 32 -2.05 2.22 -24.36
CA GLN A 32 -2.74 3.04 -25.37
C GLN A 32 -2.53 2.45 -26.75
N GLU A 33 -1.30 2.14 -27.14
CA GLU A 33 -0.98 1.56 -28.44
C GLU A 33 -1.64 0.18 -28.62
N VAL A 34 -1.63 -0.66 -27.57
CA VAL A 34 -2.36 -1.94 -27.59
C VAL A 34 -3.84 -1.74 -27.83
N CYS A 35 -4.45 -0.74 -27.21
CA CYS A 35 -5.86 -0.43 -27.41
C CYS A 35 -6.14 0.08 -28.83
N ASP A 36 -5.30 0.95 -29.37
CA ASP A 36 -5.45 1.55 -30.69
C ASP A 36 -5.38 0.45 -31.78
N ARG A 37 -4.41 -0.49 -31.68
CA ARG A 37 -4.29 -1.63 -32.61
C ARG A 37 -5.46 -2.60 -32.53
N ASN A 38 -6.06 -2.79 -31.38
CA ASN A 38 -7.19 -3.70 -31.18
C ASN A 38 -8.56 -3.03 -31.35
N GLY A 39 -8.62 -1.71 -31.60
CA GLY A 39 -9.87 -0.95 -31.68
C GLY A 39 -10.62 -0.90 -30.34
N TRP A 40 -9.90 -0.87 -29.23
CA TRP A 40 -10.44 -0.74 -27.90
C TRP A 40 -10.35 0.72 -27.39
N ILE A 41 -11.17 1.02 -26.39
CA ILE A 41 -11.11 2.31 -25.69
C ILE A 41 -10.35 2.08 -24.40
N LEU A 42 -9.18 2.71 -24.25
CA LEU A 42 -8.42 2.66 -23.01
C LEU A 42 -9.11 3.46 -21.90
N LYS A 43 -9.28 2.86 -20.75
CA LYS A 43 -9.61 3.52 -19.50
C LYS A 43 -8.47 3.35 -18.52
N LYS A 44 -7.77 4.43 -18.19
CA LYS A 44 -6.74 4.48 -17.16
C LYS A 44 -7.43 4.59 -15.79
N GLN A 45 -7.31 3.56 -14.95
CA GLN A 45 -7.95 3.49 -13.64
C GLN A 45 -6.91 3.47 -12.54
N PRO A 46 -6.66 4.61 -11.85
CA PRO A 46 -5.79 4.60 -10.69
C PRO A 46 -6.42 3.77 -9.57
N ILE A 47 -5.59 2.98 -8.90
CA ILE A 47 -6.00 2.12 -7.79
C ILE A 47 -5.01 2.27 -6.63
N GLU A 48 -5.49 1.99 -5.41
CA GLU A 48 -4.61 1.75 -4.28
C GLU A 48 -3.91 0.40 -4.47
N TRP A 49 -2.57 0.37 -4.40
CA TRP A 49 -1.81 -0.82 -4.75
C TRP A 49 -2.18 -2.06 -3.94
N ASN A 50 -2.46 -1.92 -2.65
CA ASN A 50 -2.88 -3.01 -1.78
C ASN A 50 -4.29 -3.55 -2.08
N SER A 51 -5.08 -2.86 -2.93
CA SER A 51 -6.41 -3.31 -3.36
C SER A 51 -6.46 -3.90 -4.77
N LYS A 52 -5.31 -4.02 -5.46
CA LYS A 52 -5.21 -4.50 -6.86
C LYS A 52 -5.92 -5.82 -7.12
N ASP A 53 -5.81 -6.77 -6.18
CA ASP A 53 -6.43 -8.09 -6.30
C ASP A 53 -7.95 -8.02 -6.22
N MET A 54 -8.48 -7.17 -5.35
CA MET A 54 -9.91 -6.95 -5.22
C MET A 54 -10.48 -6.30 -6.49
N GLU A 55 -9.79 -5.28 -7.02
CA GLU A 55 -10.20 -4.59 -8.25
C GLU A 55 -10.17 -5.53 -9.47
N LEU A 56 -9.14 -6.38 -9.59
CA LEU A 56 -9.02 -7.36 -10.66
C LEU A 56 -10.07 -8.48 -10.54
N ASN A 57 -10.28 -9.01 -9.34
CA ASN A 57 -11.21 -10.11 -9.09
C ASN A 57 -12.67 -9.68 -9.25
N SER A 58 -13.01 -8.43 -8.90
CA SER A 58 -14.34 -7.85 -9.13
C SER A 58 -14.58 -7.45 -10.60
N SER A 59 -13.54 -7.54 -11.44
CA SER A 59 -13.57 -7.10 -12.84
C SER A 59 -13.81 -5.58 -13.01
N SER A 60 -13.46 -4.78 -11.99
CA SER A 60 -13.41 -3.31 -12.08
C SER A 60 -12.31 -2.86 -13.03
N ILE A 61 -11.21 -3.64 -13.11
CA ILE A 61 -10.11 -3.50 -14.04
C ILE A 61 -9.97 -4.75 -14.90
N SER A 62 -9.44 -4.61 -16.10
CA SER A 62 -9.20 -5.71 -17.06
C SER A 62 -7.87 -6.41 -16.77
N CYS A 63 -6.88 -5.65 -16.34
CA CYS A 63 -5.54 -6.11 -15.98
C CYS A 63 -4.89 -5.16 -14.97
N ILE A 64 -3.83 -5.63 -14.34
CA ILE A 64 -2.86 -4.82 -13.59
C ILE A 64 -1.66 -4.61 -14.51
N TRP A 65 -1.36 -3.36 -14.83
CA TRP A 65 -0.26 -3.00 -15.72
C TRP A 65 0.45 -1.77 -15.18
N ASN A 66 1.51 -1.97 -14.42
CA ASN A 66 2.20 -0.92 -13.69
C ASN A 66 3.53 -1.40 -13.10
N GLY A 67 4.47 -1.85 -13.96
CA GLY A 67 5.69 -2.44 -13.44
C GLY A 67 5.38 -3.56 -12.44
N PHE A 68 4.60 -4.55 -12.86
CA PHE A 68 4.06 -5.54 -11.94
C PHE A 68 4.92 -6.81 -11.92
N THR A 69 5.62 -7.03 -10.82
CA THR A 69 6.53 -8.16 -10.61
C THR A 69 5.80 -9.49 -10.68
N MET A 70 6.31 -10.38 -11.52
CA MET A 70 5.80 -11.74 -11.69
C MET A 70 6.32 -12.71 -10.63
N ASN A 71 7.59 -12.53 -10.24
CA ASN A 71 8.30 -13.45 -9.34
C ASN A 71 7.58 -13.62 -8.00
N GLY A 72 7.33 -14.88 -7.63
CA GLY A 72 6.57 -15.25 -6.43
C GLY A 72 5.05 -15.12 -6.57
N ARG A 73 4.54 -14.69 -7.73
CA ARG A 73 3.11 -14.50 -8.02
C ARG A 73 2.64 -15.28 -9.25
N GLU A 74 3.45 -16.18 -9.77
CA GLU A 74 3.23 -16.89 -11.03
C GLU A 74 1.90 -17.65 -11.03
N ASP A 75 1.55 -18.22 -9.89
CA ASP A 75 0.30 -19.00 -9.73
C ASP A 75 -0.94 -18.13 -9.44
N ALA A 76 -0.78 -16.86 -9.10
CA ALA A 76 -1.88 -16.00 -8.67
C ALA A 76 -2.66 -15.37 -9.83
N TYR A 77 -1.99 -15.13 -10.95
CA TYR A 77 -2.54 -14.43 -12.11
C TYR A 77 -2.38 -15.23 -13.38
N THR A 78 -2.96 -14.74 -14.47
CA THR A 78 -2.62 -15.12 -15.84
C THR A 78 -1.72 -14.03 -16.39
N TRP A 79 -0.46 -14.34 -16.66
CA TRP A 79 0.57 -13.38 -17.02
C TRP A 79 0.85 -13.34 -18.52
N THR A 80 1.29 -12.18 -19.01
CA THR A 80 2.06 -12.11 -20.26
C THR A 80 3.44 -12.74 -20.05
N THR A 81 4.25 -12.84 -21.09
CA THR A 81 5.71 -12.99 -20.92
C THR A 81 6.25 -11.71 -20.27
N PRO A 82 7.38 -11.80 -19.53
CA PRO A 82 8.02 -10.61 -18.98
C PRO A 82 8.43 -9.65 -20.10
N TYR A 83 8.36 -8.35 -19.82
CA TYR A 83 8.70 -7.32 -20.80
C TYR A 83 9.76 -6.33 -20.29
N VAL A 84 9.99 -6.27 -18.97
CA VAL A 84 11.00 -5.41 -18.31
C VAL A 84 11.71 -6.18 -17.21
N ASP A 85 13.03 -6.13 -17.21
CA ASP A 85 13.88 -6.55 -16.08
C ASP A 85 13.87 -5.48 -14.99
N ASN A 86 13.70 -5.89 -13.75
CA ASN A 86 13.68 -5.02 -12.59
C ASN A 86 14.58 -5.53 -11.46
N SER A 87 14.85 -4.67 -10.50
CA SER A 87 15.55 -5.01 -9.25
C SER A 87 15.00 -4.19 -8.10
N GLN A 88 14.96 -4.79 -6.91
CA GLN A 88 14.68 -4.06 -5.70
C GLN A 88 15.99 -3.47 -5.13
N VAL A 89 15.98 -2.18 -4.88
CA VAL A 89 17.14 -1.39 -4.44
C VAL A 89 16.81 -0.61 -3.17
N VAL A 90 17.82 0.01 -2.58
CA VAL A 90 17.68 0.87 -1.41
C VAL A 90 18.09 2.29 -1.74
N VAL A 91 17.20 3.23 -1.49
CA VAL A 91 17.45 4.68 -1.63
C VAL A 91 17.63 5.30 -0.26
N VAL A 92 18.66 6.15 -0.14
CA VAL A 92 19.01 6.87 1.09
C VAL A 92 19.33 8.34 0.76
N ARG A 93 19.33 9.19 1.79
CA ARG A 93 19.87 10.55 1.60
C ARG A 93 21.39 10.51 1.49
N LYS A 94 21.96 11.33 0.63
CA LYS A 94 23.44 11.44 0.44
C LYS A 94 24.18 11.84 1.72
N ASP A 95 23.53 12.63 2.58
CA ASP A 95 24.10 13.09 3.84
C ASP A 95 23.89 12.13 5.03
N SER A 96 23.28 10.96 4.79
CA SER A 96 22.92 10.01 5.86
C SER A 96 24.10 9.23 6.43
N GLY A 97 25.22 9.14 5.67
CA GLY A 97 26.36 8.29 6.00
C GLY A 97 26.11 6.78 5.81
N ILE A 98 24.97 6.40 5.20
CA ILE A 98 24.64 5.02 4.83
C ILE A 98 25.19 4.77 3.44
N THR A 99 26.05 3.78 3.28
CA THR A 99 26.73 3.48 2.01
C THR A 99 26.56 2.02 1.56
N GLN A 100 26.11 1.14 2.44
CA GLN A 100 25.92 -0.29 2.20
C GLN A 100 24.71 -0.83 3.01
N LEU A 101 24.19 -1.99 2.63
CA LEU A 101 23.00 -2.57 3.28
C LEU A 101 23.17 -2.82 4.78
N THR A 102 24.38 -3.18 5.22
CA THR A 102 24.68 -3.43 6.64
C THR A 102 24.54 -2.18 7.53
N ASP A 103 24.65 -0.96 6.95
CA ASP A 103 24.48 0.30 7.66
C ASP A 103 23.01 0.57 8.04
N LEU A 104 22.06 -0.22 7.49
CA LEU A 104 20.64 -0.15 7.82
C LEU A 104 20.32 -0.73 9.20
N SER A 105 21.27 -1.39 9.84
CA SER A 105 21.08 -1.92 11.20
C SER A 105 20.69 -0.82 12.17
N GLY A 106 19.60 -1.03 12.91
CA GLY A 106 19.04 -0.06 13.85
C GLY A 106 18.37 1.17 13.19
N LYS A 107 18.19 1.19 11.88
CA LYS A 107 17.53 2.26 11.13
C LYS A 107 16.04 1.96 10.91
N VAL A 108 15.29 3.01 10.62
CA VAL A 108 13.90 2.91 10.17
C VAL A 108 13.89 2.88 8.66
N VAL A 109 13.35 1.83 8.08
CA VAL A 109 13.28 1.60 6.64
C VAL A 109 11.83 1.68 6.19
N ALA A 110 11.56 2.38 5.09
CA ALA A 110 10.24 2.42 4.48
C ALA A 110 10.14 1.47 3.29
N VAL A 111 8.95 0.96 3.06
CA VAL A 111 8.60 0.11 1.92
C VAL A 111 7.13 0.31 1.57
N GLN A 112 6.76 0.21 0.30
CA GLN A 112 5.35 0.26 -0.07
C GLN A 112 4.63 -1.00 0.40
N ALA A 113 3.41 -0.84 0.90
CA ALA A 113 2.56 -1.95 1.32
C ALA A 113 2.24 -2.88 0.13
N ASP A 114 2.32 -4.19 0.35
CA ASP A 114 2.04 -5.23 -0.65
C ASP A 114 2.91 -5.14 -1.93
N SER A 115 4.12 -4.53 -1.80
CA SER A 115 5.11 -4.42 -2.87
C SER A 115 6.05 -5.63 -2.93
N SER A 116 6.78 -5.73 -4.03
CA SER A 116 7.85 -6.72 -4.20
C SER A 116 9.03 -6.46 -3.26
N ALA A 117 9.34 -5.19 -2.95
CA ALA A 117 10.35 -4.84 -1.95
C ALA A 117 10.00 -5.39 -0.57
N LEU A 118 8.72 -5.29 -0.16
CA LEU A 118 8.25 -5.89 1.09
C LEU A 118 8.38 -7.42 1.05
N ALA A 119 7.98 -8.04 -0.05
CA ALA A 119 8.09 -9.49 -0.24
C ALA A 119 9.55 -9.97 -0.22
N ALA A 120 10.47 -9.21 -0.84
CA ALA A 120 11.89 -9.51 -0.84
C ALA A 120 12.53 -9.47 0.56
N LEU A 121 11.97 -8.68 1.49
CA LEU A 121 12.45 -8.55 2.86
C LEU A 121 11.79 -9.52 3.85
N THR A 122 10.48 -9.79 3.68
CA THR A 122 9.67 -10.48 4.69
C THR A 122 8.88 -11.67 4.16
N GLY A 123 8.85 -11.87 2.84
CA GLY A 123 8.12 -12.97 2.20
C GLY A 123 8.63 -14.35 2.59
N GLU A 124 7.80 -15.37 2.40
CA GLU A 124 8.22 -16.76 2.65
C GLU A 124 9.41 -17.15 1.78
N ASP A 125 9.43 -16.70 0.52
CA ASP A 125 10.47 -16.95 -0.48
C ASP A 125 11.63 -15.93 -0.42
N ALA A 126 11.61 -14.98 0.52
CA ALA A 126 12.71 -14.02 0.69
C ALA A 126 14.00 -14.75 1.07
N SER A 127 15.14 -14.27 0.56
CA SER A 127 16.45 -14.85 0.88
C SER A 127 16.75 -14.76 2.39
N GLU A 128 17.50 -15.72 2.90
CA GLU A 128 17.91 -15.71 4.31
C GLU A 128 18.74 -14.46 4.65
N GLU A 129 19.49 -13.93 3.69
CA GLU A 129 20.26 -12.69 3.81
C GLU A 129 19.35 -11.49 3.99
N ASN A 130 18.30 -11.36 3.18
CA ASN A 130 17.33 -10.29 3.28
C ASN A 130 16.49 -10.38 4.57
N LYS A 131 16.08 -11.59 4.97
CA LYS A 131 15.41 -11.81 6.26
C LYS A 131 16.28 -11.40 7.43
N ALA A 132 17.57 -11.79 7.40
CA ALA A 132 18.53 -11.42 8.42
C ALA A 132 18.78 -9.91 8.45
N LEU A 133 18.91 -9.28 7.27
CA LEU A 133 19.03 -7.83 7.14
C LEU A 133 17.80 -7.12 7.74
N CYS A 134 16.60 -7.53 7.35
CA CYS A 134 15.35 -6.98 7.84
C CYS A 134 15.23 -7.08 9.37
N ALA A 135 15.67 -8.19 9.95
CA ALA A 135 15.68 -8.40 11.41
C ALA A 135 16.61 -7.42 12.17
N THR A 136 17.55 -6.77 11.48
CA THR A 136 18.43 -5.76 12.09
C THR A 136 17.80 -4.36 12.10
N PHE A 137 16.73 -4.12 11.36
CA PHE A 137 16.07 -2.82 11.29
C PHE A 137 15.46 -2.45 12.63
N LYS A 138 15.47 -1.17 12.96
CA LYS A 138 14.73 -0.66 14.11
C LYS A 138 13.23 -0.79 13.89
N ASP A 139 12.78 -0.51 12.67
CA ASP A 139 11.39 -0.59 12.24
C ASP A 139 11.32 -0.70 10.72
N LEU A 140 10.35 -1.45 10.21
CA LEU A 140 10.02 -1.53 8.78
C LEU A 140 8.64 -0.91 8.57
N GLN A 141 8.61 0.34 8.10
CA GLN A 141 7.38 1.10 7.91
C GLN A 141 6.78 0.85 6.53
N GLN A 142 5.53 0.38 6.51
CA GLN A 142 4.78 0.25 5.29
C GLN A 142 4.04 1.56 4.99
N VAL A 143 4.21 2.07 3.77
CA VAL A 143 3.55 3.27 3.25
C VAL A 143 2.62 2.92 2.10
N GLY A 144 1.67 3.80 1.77
CA GLY A 144 0.71 3.56 0.69
C GLY A 144 1.33 3.74 -0.71
N ASP A 145 2.27 4.67 -0.82
CA ASP A 145 2.89 5.08 -2.08
C ASP A 145 4.33 5.56 -1.88
N TYR A 146 5.11 5.63 -2.97
CA TYR A 146 6.52 6.05 -2.89
C TYR A 146 6.70 7.56 -2.69
N ASN A 147 5.76 8.40 -3.11
CA ASN A 147 5.84 9.83 -2.82
C ASN A 147 5.81 10.09 -1.30
N SER A 148 4.91 9.40 -0.58
CA SER A 148 4.88 9.42 0.89
C SER A 148 6.17 8.88 1.51
N ALA A 149 6.79 7.84 0.93
CA ALA A 149 8.07 7.31 1.37
C ALA A 149 9.19 8.36 1.24
N PHE A 150 9.27 9.05 0.11
CA PHE A 150 10.27 10.11 -0.12
C PHE A 150 10.06 11.31 0.80
N MET A 151 8.83 11.73 1.06
CA MET A 151 8.53 12.78 2.06
C MET A 151 9.03 12.38 3.46
N ASN A 152 8.84 11.11 3.84
CA ASN A 152 9.34 10.59 5.12
C ASN A 152 10.87 10.52 5.15
N LEU A 153 11.52 10.16 4.04
CA LEU A 153 12.98 10.12 3.91
C LEU A 153 13.58 11.55 3.97
N GLU A 154 12.97 12.49 3.28
CA GLU A 154 13.40 13.89 3.26
C GLU A 154 13.27 14.56 4.63
N SER A 155 12.17 14.30 5.36
CA SER A 155 11.96 14.80 6.73
C SER A 155 12.83 14.09 7.77
N GLY A 156 13.46 12.94 7.43
CA GLY A 156 14.23 12.12 8.35
C GLY A 156 13.36 11.22 9.25
N ALA A 157 12.07 11.07 8.97
CA ALA A 157 11.19 10.13 9.67
C ALA A 157 11.60 8.67 9.38
N VAL A 158 12.12 8.41 8.17
CA VAL A 158 12.78 7.15 7.81
C VAL A 158 14.19 7.42 7.33
N ASN A 159 15.03 6.40 7.34
CA ASN A 159 16.46 6.51 6.97
C ASN A 159 16.74 5.96 5.57
N ALA A 160 15.91 5.07 5.06
CA ALA A 160 16.02 4.44 3.77
C ALA A 160 14.65 4.04 3.22
N ILE A 161 14.58 3.85 1.89
CA ILE A 161 13.40 3.31 1.19
C ILE A 161 13.87 2.10 0.39
N CYS A 162 13.16 0.96 0.50
CA CYS A 162 13.32 -0.17 -0.40
C CYS A 162 12.27 -0.05 -1.50
N MET A 163 12.72 -0.10 -2.77
CA MET A 163 11.86 0.18 -3.92
C MET A 163 12.43 -0.34 -5.23
N ASP A 164 11.66 -0.23 -6.28
CA ASP A 164 12.00 -0.62 -7.65
C ASP A 164 13.05 0.31 -8.26
N ILE A 165 14.05 -0.25 -8.97
CA ILE A 165 15.18 0.51 -9.51
C ILE A 165 14.73 1.57 -10.53
N GLY A 166 13.76 1.27 -11.40
CA GLY A 166 13.23 2.22 -12.37
C GLY A 166 12.59 3.45 -11.71
N VAL A 167 11.80 3.20 -10.65
CA VAL A 167 11.20 4.27 -9.86
C VAL A 167 12.26 5.05 -9.08
N ALA A 168 13.24 4.36 -8.51
CA ALA A 168 14.35 4.98 -7.78
C ALA A 168 15.14 5.94 -8.67
N ASN A 169 15.49 5.52 -9.88
CA ASN A 169 16.22 6.36 -10.84
C ASN A 169 15.42 7.62 -11.18
N TYR A 170 14.15 7.47 -11.54
CA TYR A 170 13.29 8.61 -11.87
C TYR A 170 13.14 9.59 -10.70
N GLU A 171 12.89 9.09 -9.51
CA GLU A 171 12.68 9.92 -8.32
C GLU A 171 13.96 10.63 -7.86
N ILE A 172 15.12 9.97 -7.96
CA ILE A 172 16.41 10.58 -7.64
C ILE A 172 16.72 11.70 -8.63
N GLU A 173 16.49 11.48 -9.92
CA GLU A 173 16.71 12.49 -10.96
C GLU A 173 15.78 13.69 -10.79
N SER A 174 14.49 13.45 -10.59
CA SER A 174 13.47 14.49 -10.47
C SER A 174 13.60 15.34 -9.20
N ARG A 175 14.03 14.74 -8.07
CA ARG A 175 14.17 15.42 -6.76
C ARG A 175 15.55 16.05 -6.56
N GLY A 176 16.45 15.91 -7.52
CA GLY A 176 17.78 16.50 -7.50
C GLY A 176 18.76 15.75 -6.59
N ASP A 177 19.92 16.35 -6.33
CA ASP A 177 21.11 15.73 -5.74
C ASP A 177 21.04 15.42 -4.23
N LYS A 178 19.84 15.16 -3.68
CA LYS A 178 19.63 14.90 -2.25
C LYS A 178 19.73 13.42 -1.89
N PHE A 179 19.42 12.54 -2.83
CA PHE A 179 19.30 11.10 -2.63
C PHE A 179 20.32 10.32 -3.44
N MET A 180 20.59 9.11 -3.02
CA MET A 180 21.41 8.15 -3.74
C MET A 180 20.87 6.74 -3.57
N MET A 181 21.08 5.91 -4.56
CA MET A 181 20.81 4.48 -4.51
C MET A 181 22.07 3.75 -4.03
N LEU A 182 21.92 2.75 -3.18
CA LEU A 182 23.01 1.84 -2.82
C LEU A 182 23.33 0.91 -3.99
N GLU A 183 24.61 0.49 -4.09
CA GLU A 183 25.04 -0.41 -5.17
C GLU A 183 24.46 -1.82 -5.03
N ASP A 184 24.30 -2.29 -3.79
CA ASP A 184 23.76 -3.62 -3.50
C ASP A 184 22.25 -3.68 -3.79
N ARG A 185 21.81 -4.78 -4.40
CA ARG A 185 20.42 -5.04 -4.73
C ARG A 185 19.81 -6.05 -3.75
N LEU A 186 18.55 -5.90 -3.43
CA LEU A 186 17.80 -6.83 -2.57
C LEU A 186 17.32 -8.06 -3.37
N SER A 187 16.87 -7.84 -4.61
CA SER A 187 16.43 -8.90 -5.53
C SER A 187 16.52 -8.43 -6.97
N SER A 188 16.54 -9.41 -7.89
CA SER A 188 16.28 -9.20 -9.31
C SER A 188 14.95 -9.87 -9.64
N GLU A 189 14.16 -9.25 -10.50
CA GLU A 189 12.81 -9.67 -10.82
C GLU A 189 12.40 -9.19 -12.21
N GLU A 190 11.26 -9.68 -12.71
CA GLU A 190 10.74 -9.39 -14.03
C GLU A 190 9.32 -8.84 -13.92
N TYR A 191 9.00 -7.85 -14.76
CA TYR A 191 7.66 -7.29 -14.87
C TYR A 191 6.85 -7.96 -15.99
N GLY A 192 5.61 -8.26 -15.67
CA GLY A 192 4.61 -8.73 -16.60
C GLY A 192 3.27 -8.03 -16.42
N ILE A 193 2.35 -8.23 -17.33
CA ILE A 193 0.98 -7.75 -17.20
C ILE A 193 0.14 -8.84 -16.55
N GLY A 194 -0.47 -8.51 -15.41
CA GLY A 194 -1.28 -9.46 -14.63
C GLY A 194 -2.76 -9.39 -14.98
N PHE A 195 -3.31 -10.51 -15.46
CA PHE A 195 -4.74 -10.69 -15.72
C PHE A 195 -5.37 -11.59 -14.66
N LYS A 196 -6.70 -11.48 -14.50
CA LYS A 196 -7.43 -12.40 -13.64
C LYS A 196 -7.13 -13.85 -14.02
N LYS A 197 -6.87 -14.68 -13.04
CA LYS A 197 -6.54 -16.10 -13.25
C LYS A 197 -7.56 -16.79 -14.17
N GLY A 198 -7.07 -17.40 -15.24
CA GLY A 198 -7.86 -18.06 -16.28
C GLY A 198 -8.31 -17.15 -17.44
N ASN A 199 -8.04 -15.86 -17.42
CA ASN A 199 -8.37 -14.95 -18.54
C ASN A 199 -7.28 -14.98 -19.63
N THR A 200 -7.09 -16.15 -20.26
CA THR A 200 -6.05 -16.36 -21.27
C THR A 200 -6.37 -15.65 -22.58
N GLU A 201 -7.65 -15.60 -22.99
CA GLU A 201 -8.04 -14.97 -24.27
C GLU A 201 -7.63 -13.49 -24.34
N LEU A 202 -7.86 -12.74 -23.28
CA LEU A 202 -7.51 -11.31 -23.25
C LEU A 202 -6.00 -11.14 -23.16
N ARG A 203 -5.32 -11.96 -22.32
CA ARG A 203 -3.87 -11.99 -22.20
C ARG A 203 -3.20 -12.25 -23.55
N ASP A 204 -3.66 -13.27 -24.29
CA ASP A 204 -3.07 -13.67 -25.56
C ASP A 204 -3.20 -12.58 -26.62
N LYS A 205 -4.33 -11.85 -26.64
CA LYS A 205 -4.50 -10.68 -27.52
C LYS A 205 -3.52 -9.56 -27.20
N VAL A 206 -3.36 -9.25 -25.91
CA VAL A 206 -2.40 -8.22 -25.46
C VAL A 206 -0.98 -8.66 -25.78
N GLN A 207 -0.60 -9.91 -25.47
CA GLN A 207 0.71 -10.46 -25.76
C GLN A 207 1.06 -10.42 -27.26
N ALA A 208 0.13 -10.86 -28.11
CA ALA A 208 0.34 -10.82 -29.55
C ALA A 208 0.56 -9.40 -30.06
N THR A 209 -0.20 -8.43 -29.53
CA THR A 209 -0.03 -7.03 -29.90
C THR A 209 1.32 -6.45 -29.42
N LEU A 210 1.80 -6.83 -28.23
CA LEU A 210 3.12 -6.43 -27.75
C LEU A 210 4.25 -6.96 -28.65
N LEU A 211 4.13 -8.21 -29.10
CA LEU A 211 5.09 -8.81 -30.04
C LEU A 211 5.04 -8.14 -31.42
N ASP A 212 3.84 -7.75 -31.89
CA ASP A 212 3.70 -6.99 -33.12
C ASP A 212 4.36 -5.58 -32.99
N MET A 213 4.22 -4.94 -31.82
CA MET A 213 4.87 -3.65 -31.50
C MET A 213 6.40 -3.79 -31.44
N LEU A 214 6.88 -4.90 -30.91
CA LEU A 214 8.32 -5.20 -30.88
C LEU A 214 8.85 -5.43 -32.32
N ALA A 215 8.10 -6.14 -33.15
CA ALA A 215 8.50 -6.46 -34.52
C ALA A 215 8.55 -5.26 -35.44
N ASP A 216 7.74 -4.22 -35.21
CA ASP A 216 7.72 -3.01 -36.01
C ASP A 216 8.48 -1.82 -35.39
N GLY A 217 9.10 -2.00 -34.20
CA GLY A 217 9.94 -1.02 -33.52
C GLY A 217 9.16 -0.04 -32.62
N THR A 218 7.83 -0.08 -32.58
CA THR A 218 7.03 0.84 -31.76
C THR A 218 7.27 0.63 -30.25
N PHE A 219 7.55 -0.61 -29.84
CA PHE A 219 7.83 -0.92 -28.45
C PHE A 219 9.12 -0.23 -27.99
N GLU A 220 10.18 -0.32 -28.79
CA GLU A 220 11.47 0.32 -28.53
C GLU A 220 11.36 1.84 -28.55
N GLU A 221 10.60 2.43 -29.50
CA GLU A 221 10.36 3.88 -29.53
C GLU A 221 9.69 4.39 -28.23
N ILE A 222 8.74 3.63 -27.69
CA ILE A 222 8.11 3.96 -26.41
C ILE A 222 9.10 3.77 -25.26
N ALA A 223 9.94 2.74 -25.28
CA ALA A 223 10.95 2.49 -24.26
C ALA A 223 12.00 3.61 -24.22
N GLU A 224 12.52 4.04 -25.40
CA GLU A 224 13.44 5.16 -25.52
C GLU A 224 12.84 6.48 -25.01
N LYS A 225 11.56 6.73 -25.30
CA LYS A 225 10.85 7.92 -24.79
C LYS A 225 10.92 8.02 -23.26
N TRP A 226 10.92 6.87 -22.55
CA TRP A 226 10.90 6.80 -21.09
C TRP A 226 12.26 6.45 -20.47
N GLY A 227 13.32 6.26 -21.30
CA GLY A 227 14.66 5.90 -20.85
C GLY A 227 14.75 4.51 -20.24
N LEU A 228 13.96 3.56 -20.74
CA LEU A 228 13.87 2.18 -20.26
C LEU A 228 14.38 1.15 -21.26
N GLU A 229 15.02 1.58 -22.36
CA GLU A 229 15.49 0.71 -23.45
C GLU A 229 16.43 -0.40 -22.95
N GLU A 230 17.29 -0.11 -21.97
CA GLU A 230 18.25 -1.09 -21.42
C GLU A 230 17.58 -2.11 -20.47
N SER A 231 16.35 -1.84 -20.05
CA SER A 231 15.60 -2.70 -19.13
C SER A 231 14.62 -3.64 -19.84
N ILE A 232 14.49 -3.54 -21.17
CA ILE A 232 13.56 -4.37 -21.95
C ILE A 232 14.10 -5.78 -22.07
N CYS A 233 13.31 -6.76 -21.68
CA CYS A 233 13.63 -8.18 -21.79
C CYS A 233 12.71 -8.96 -22.75
N LEU A 234 11.66 -8.32 -23.29
CA LEU A 234 10.74 -8.95 -24.25
C LEU A 234 11.48 -9.31 -25.56
N SER A 235 11.33 -10.55 -25.99
CA SER A 235 11.97 -11.09 -27.21
C SER A 235 10.92 -11.51 -28.26
N PRO A 236 11.19 -11.38 -29.57
CA PRO A 236 10.29 -11.85 -30.62
C PRO A 236 9.95 -13.34 -30.54
N ASP A 237 10.83 -14.13 -29.94
CA ASP A 237 10.65 -15.57 -29.78
C ASP A 237 9.83 -15.96 -28.54
N ASP A 238 9.44 -14.97 -27.72
CA ASP A 238 8.70 -15.19 -26.49
C ASP A 238 7.27 -15.63 -26.78
N GLN A 239 7.02 -16.91 -26.57
CA GLN A 239 5.69 -17.46 -26.60
C GLN A 239 5.12 -17.61 -25.20
N VAL A 240 3.87 -17.23 -25.03
CA VAL A 240 3.16 -17.40 -23.76
C VAL A 240 3.16 -18.90 -23.40
N GLN A 241 3.83 -19.24 -22.32
CA GLN A 241 3.76 -20.58 -21.75
C GLN A 241 2.49 -20.67 -20.90
N ASP A 242 1.48 -21.35 -21.41
CA ASP A 242 0.37 -21.78 -20.56
C ASP A 242 0.94 -22.68 -19.46
N GLY A 243 0.68 -22.36 -18.21
CA GLY A 243 1.32 -22.91 -17.01
C GLY A 243 1.24 -24.43 -16.78
N ASN A 244 1.50 -25.22 -17.80
CA ASN A 244 1.69 -26.65 -17.72
C ASN A 244 2.95 -27.13 -18.48
N ALA A 245 3.80 -26.24 -19.01
CA ALA A 245 4.98 -26.59 -19.80
C ALA A 245 6.32 -26.11 -19.22
N ALA A 246 6.37 -25.41 -18.12
CA ALA A 246 7.61 -24.91 -17.49
C ALA A 246 8.26 -25.95 -16.56
N ALA A 247 8.30 -27.23 -16.97
CA ALA A 247 8.98 -28.30 -16.22
C ALA A 247 10.07 -29.03 -17.01
N ALA A 248 10.71 -28.41 -17.98
CA ALA A 248 11.72 -29.09 -18.77
C ALA A 248 12.89 -28.23 -19.24
N THR A 249 13.55 -27.44 -18.40
CA THR A 249 14.99 -27.10 -18.54
C THR A 249 15.45 -26.26 -17.35
N ALA A 250 15.57 -26.90 -16.20
CA ALA A 250 16.53 -26.46 -15.18
C ALA A 250 17.12 -27.74 -14.61
N THR A 251 18.39 -27.95 -14.89
CA THR A 251 19.22 -29.01 -14.34
C THR A 251 19.24 -28.93 -12.83
N ASP A 252 18.63 -29.96 -12.26
CA ASP A 252 18.98 -30.70 -11.04
C ASP A 252 19.81 -29.97 -9.96
N THR A 253 19.12 -29.51 -8.89
CA THR A 253 19.61 -29.69 -7.53
C THR A 253 18.43 -29.61 -6.54
N THR A 254 18.12 -30.80 -6.01
CA THR A 254 17.55 -31.12 -4.69
C THR A 254 16.16 -30.56 -4.32
N SER A 255 15.17 -31.42 -4.54
CA SER A 255 13.81 -31.36 -4.02
C SER A 255 13.74 -31.30 -2.50
N THR A 256 13.05 -30.29 -1.97
CA THR A 256 12.32 -30.44 -0.70
C THR A 256 10.86 -30.06 -0.93
N GLY A 257 9.99 -31.00 -0.62
CA GLY A 257 8.59 -31.09 -1.02
C GLY A 257 7.73 -29.86 -0.75
N LYS A 258 7.12 -29.36 -1.79
CA LYS A 258 6.02 -28.39 -1.75
C LYS A 258 4.77 -29.10 -1.21
N LYS A 259 4.39 -28.84 0.05
CA LYS A 259 3.09 -29.21 0.58
C LYS A 259 2.04 -28.36 -0.17
N ASN A 260 1.25 -29.00 -1.02
CA ASN A 260 0.00 -28.43 -1.49
C ASN A 260 -0.87 -28.09 -0.27
N THR A 261 -0.90 -26.81 0.11
CA THR A 261 -1.82 -26.34 1.15
C THR A 261 -3.23 -26.44 0.57
N SER A 262 -4.03 -27.35 1.13
CA SER A 262 -5.43 -27.55 0.76
C SER A 262 -6.20 -26.24 0.87
N PHE A 263 -7.20 -26.02 0.01
CA PHE A 263 -8.15 -24.91 0.12
C PHE A 263 -8.64 -24.70 1.57
N TRP A 264 -8.84 -25.80 2.28
CA TRP A 264 -9.25 -25.77 3.70
C TRP A 264 -8.18 -25.22 4.64
N ASP A 265 -6.90 -25.43 4.36
CA ASP A 265 -5.81 -24.87 5.19
C ASP A 265 -5.70 -23.36 5.01
N LYS A 266 -5.84 -22.87 3.76
CA LYS A 266 -5.90 -21.42 3.46
C LYS A 266 -7.15 -20.79 4.07
N PHE A 267 -8.31 -21.44 3.94
CA PHE A 267 -9.56 -20.98 4.52
C PHE A 267 -9.47 -20.92 6.07
N CYS A 268 -8.92 -21.95 6.71
CA CYS A 268 -8.72 -21.97 8.16
C CYS A 268 -7.73 -20.87 8.61
N SER A 269 -6.66 -20.64 7.87
CA SER A 269 -5.69 -19.58 8.18
C SER A 269 -6.30 -18.19 8.10
N ILE A 270 -7.01 -17.89 7.01
CA ILE A 270 -7.72 -16.62 6.82
C ILE A 270 -8.82 -16.43 7.87
N THR A 271 -9.59 -17.49 8.16
CA THR A 271 -10.65 -17.44 9.17
C THR A 271 -10.08 -17.19 10.57
N LYS A 272 -8.90 -17.78 10.87
CA LYS A 272 -8.21 -17.56 12.14
C LYS A 272 -7.73 -16.10 12.27
N GLN A 273 -7.11 -15.54 11.25
CA GLN A 273 -6.68 -14.13 11.24
C GLN A 273 -7.89 -13.17 11.37
N LEU A 274 -8.96 -13.47 10.66
CA LEU A 274 -10.21 -12.69 10.75
C LEU A 274 -10.85 -12.79 12.14
N ALA A 275 -10.83 -13.98 12.77
CA ALA A 275 -11.33 -14.22 14.12
C ALA A 275 -10.50 -13.48 15.17
N GLU A 276 -9.17 -13.44 15.02
CA GLU A 276 -8.28 -12.66 15.90
C GLU A 276 -8.54 -11.16 15.81
N GLY A 277 -8.71 -10.61 14.59
CA GLY A 277 -9.09 -9.22 14.37
C GLY A 277 -10.49 -8.90 14.92
N LEU A 278 -11.47 -9.79 14.73
CA LEU A 278 -12.81 -9.65 15.27
C LEU A 278 -12.79 -9.68 16.80
N LEU A 279 -12.03 -10.59 17.40
CA LEU A 279 -11.88 -10.70 18.85
C LEU A 279 -11.27 -9.42 19.45
N ALA A 280 -10.20 -8.90 18.82
CA ALA A 280 -9.58 -7.64 19.22
C ALA A 280 -10.56 -6.47 19.14
N SER A 281 -11.35 -6.37 18.08
CA SER A 281 -12.37 -5.35 17.91
C SER A 281 -13.48 -5.45 18.95
N LEU A 282 -13.94 -6.67 19.27
CA LEU A 282 -14.93 -6.91 20.32
C LEU A 282 -14.39 -6.55 21.71
N VAL A 283 -13.15 -6.91 22.02
CA VAL A 283 -12.52 -6.55 23.30
C VAL A 283 -12.44 -5.02 23.45
N ILE A 284 -12.00 -4.33 22.40
CA ILE A 284 -11.95 -2.86 22.40
C ILE A 284 -13.35 -2.28 22.56
N PHE A 285 -14.34 -2.82 21.86
CA PHE A 285 -15.73 -2.38 21.95
C PHE A 285 -16.28 -2.53 23.38
N PHE A 286 -16.13 -3.70 24.00
CA PHE A 286 -16.61 -3.93 25.36
C PHE A 286 -15.87 -3.10 26.40
N LEU A 287 -14.54 -2.96 26.27
CA LEU A 287 -13.75 -2.09 27.16
C LEU A 287 -14.18 -0.63 27.03
N THR A 288 -14.37 -0.14 25.81
CA THR A 288 -14.81 1.23 25.59
C THR A 288 -16.22 1.47 26.15
N LEU A 289 -17.12 0.52 25.99
CA LEU A 289 -18.47 0.59 26.55
C LEU A 289 -18.44 0.57 28.09
N LEU A 290 -17.64 -0.30 28.67
CA LEU A 290 -17.46 -0.44 30.13
C LEU A 290 -16.95 0.87 30.78
N PHE A 291 -15.99 1.53 30.15
CA PHE A 291 -15.41 2.77 30.69
C PHE A 291 -16.19 4.03 30.30
N SER A 292 -16.81 4.06 29.11
CA SER A 292 -17.54 5.25 28.63
C SER A 292 -18.84 5.51 29.39
N LEU A 293 -19.58 4.43 29.78
CA LEU A 293 -20.81 4.58 30.52
C LEU A 293 -20.66 5.26 31.88
N PRO A 294 -19.78 4.78 32.78
CA PRO A 294 -19.59 5.45 34.07
C PRO A 294 -18.99 6.85 33.90
N LEU A 295 -18.08 7.06 32.95
CA LEU A 295 -17.51 8.37 32.67
C LEU A 295 -18.57 9.35 32.15
N GLY A 296 -19.48 8.90 31.28
CA GLY A 296 -20.62 9.66 30.81
C GLY A 296 -21.58 10.07 31.95
N LEU A 297 -21.78 9.17 32.89
CA LEU A 297 -22.60 9.43 34.08
C LEU A 297 -21.95 10.48 34.99
N LEU A 298 -20.63 10.40 35.20
CA LEU A 298 -19.85 11.39 35.95
C LEU A 298 -19.93 12.79 35.31
N VAL A 299 -19.77 12.87 33.97
CA VAL A 299 -19.91 14.14 33.24
C VAL A 299 -21.35 14.69 33.35
N ALA A 300 -22.36 13.82 33.31
CA ALA A 300 -23.75 14.22 33.50
C ALA A 300 -24.01 14.73 34.95
N ALA A 301 -23.50 14.03 35.94
CA ALA A 301 -23.58 14.43 37.34
C ALA A 301 -22.84 15.76 37.60
N GLY A 302 -21.64 15.94 37.02
CA GLY A 302 -20.88 17.18 37.09
C GLY A 302 -21.60 18.39 36.49
N ARG A 303 -22.39 18.16 35.43
CA ARG A 303 -23.24 19.20 34.84
C ARG A 303 -24.38 19.64 35.77
N MET A 304 -24.91 18.75 36.59
CA MET A 304 -25.99 18.99 37.54
C MET A 304 -25.47 19.43 38.92
N CYS A 305 -24.16 19.44 39.13
CA CYS A 305 -23.54 19.80 40.38
C CYS A 305 -23.86 21.26 40.77
N LYS A 306 -24.13 21.50 42.08
CA LYS A 306 -24.42 22.84 42.64
C LYS A 306 -23.16 23.72 42.66
N ILE A 307 -21.95 23.14 42.57
CA ILE A 307 -20.68 23.85 42.62
C ILE A 307 -20.38 24.52 41.26
N ALA A 308 -20.43 25.84 41.23
CA ALA A 308 -20.34 26.64 40.00
C ALA A 308 -19.07 26.35 39.14
N PRO A 309 -17.84 26.25 39.68
CA PRO A 309 -16.65 25.99 38.89
C PRO A 309 -16.65 24.63 38.20
N ILE A 310 -17.14 23.57 38.87
CA ILE A 310 -17.25 22.22 38.29
C ILE A 310 -18.24 22.21 37.12
N ARG A 311 -19.40 22.84 37.29
CA ARG A 311 -20.41 22.98 36.27
C ARG A 311 -19.89 23.76 35.05
N TRP A 312 -19.10 24.80 35.26
CA TRP A 312 -18.52 25.61 34.20
C TRP A 312 -17.47 24.79 33.39
N LEU A 313 -16.59 24.07 34.09
CA LEU A 313 -15.57 23.22 33.47
C LEU A 313 -16.21 22.11 32.60
N VAL A 314 -17.23 21.46 33.13
CA VAL A 314 -17.95 20.41 32.39
C VAL A 314 -18.68 20.96 31.15
N LYS A 315 -19.29 22.17 31.28
CA LYS A 315 -19.92 22.83 30.13
C LYS A 315 -18.88 23.18 29.05
N PHE A 316 -17.73 23.71 29.45
CA PHE A 316 -16.63 24.03 28.53
C PHE A 316 -16.12 22.80 27.81
N TYR A 317 -15.86 21.69 28.51
CA TYR A 317 -15.50 20.40 27.90
C TYR A 317 -16.54 19.94 26.88
N ILE A 318 -17.81 19.96 27.23
CA ILE A 318 -18.89 19.53 26.32
C ILE A 318 -18.97 20.45 25.09
N SER A 319 -18.73 21.75 25.25
CA SER A 319 -18.74 22.71 24.14
C SER A 319 -17.64 22.42 23.12
N ILE A 320 -16.42 22.18 23.60
CA ILE A 320 -15.31 21.79 22.72
C ILE A 320 -15.60 20.46 22.03
N ALA A 321 -16.02 19.44 22.79
CA ALA A 321 -16.28 18.12 22.25
C ALA A 321 -17.40 18.09 21.18
N ARG A 322 -18.34 19.05 21.23
CA ARG A 322 -19.42 19.19 20.25
C ARG A 322 -19.08 20.13 19.09
N GLY A 323 -18.25 21.14 19.32
CA GLY A 323 -17.92 22.18 18.34
C GLY A 323 -16.81 21.82 17.38
N THR A 324 -16.03 20.76 17.65
CA THR A 324 -14.91 20.35 16.80
C THR A 324 -15.23 19.10 15.99
N PRO A 325 -14.81 19.01 14.70
CA PRO A 325 -14.95 17.81 13.88
C PRO A 325 -14.26 16.62 14.53
N LEU A 326 -14.85 15.41 14.35
CA LEU A 326 -14.33 14.16 14.92
C LEU A 326 -12.87 13.91 14.54
N MET A 327 -12.53 14.13 13.27
CA MET A 327 -11.17 13.92 12.73
C MET A 327 -10.15 14.81 13.39
N LEU A 328 -10.46 16.11 13.58
CA LEU A 328 -9.56 17.05 14.25
C LEU A 328 -9.29 16.64 15.71
N GLN A 329 -10.30 16.17 16.41
CA GLN A 329 -10.16 15.72 17.80
C GLN A 329 -9.31 14.44 17.89
N LEU A 330 -9.48 13.49 16.93
CA LEU A 330 -8.64 12.29 16.84
C LEU A 330 -7.18 12.67 16.57
N LEU A 331 -6.95 13.60 15.68
CA LEU A 331 -5.61 14.07 15.32
C LEU A 331 -4.92 14.72 16.52
N VAL A 332 -5.62 15.61 17.24
CA VAL A 332 -5.07 16.26 18.45
C VAL A 332 -4.82 15.24 19.56
N VAL A 333 -5.69 14.25 19.73
CA VAL A 333 -5.52 13.22 20.76
C VAL A 333 -4.39 12.25 20.43
N PHE A 334 -4.20 11.93 19.14
CA PHE A 334 -3.18 10.99 18.70
C PHE A 334 -1.79 11.64 18.68
N TYR A 335 -1.67 12.85 18.13
CA TYR A 335 -0.40 13.53 17.94
C TYR A 335 -0.06 14.53 19.05
N GLY A 336 -1.05 15.09 19.77
CA GLY A 336 -0.83 16.09 20.81
C GLY A 336 0.13 15.67 21.91
N PRO A 337 0.02 14.46 22.49
CA PRO A 337 0.97 13.96 23.49
C PRO A 337 2.40 13.82 22.97
N TYR A 338 2.57 13.45 21.70
CA TYR A 338 3.87 13.34 21.04
C TYR A 338 4.56 14.72 20.95
N TYR A 339 3.83 15.74 20.49
CA TYR A 339 4.39 17.09 20.34
C TYR A 339 4.61 17.82 21.66
N LEU A 340 3.78 17.55 22.68
CA LEU A 340 3.85 18.26 23.96
C LEU A 340 4.77 17.58 24.98
N PHE A 341 4.90 16.26 24.96
CA PHE A 341 5.57 15.48 26.01
C PHE A 341 6.58 14.46 25.50
N GLY A 342 6.79 14.34 24.19
CA GLY A 342 7.66 13.31 23.58
C GLY A 342 7.19 11.87 23.83
N ALA A 343 5.91 11.68 24.18
CA ALA A 343 5.34 10.37 24.50
C ALA A 343 4.93 9.64 23.22
N THR A 344 5.11 8.30 23.19
CA THR A 344 4.69 7.46 22.06
C THR A 344 3.22 7.65 21.69
N PRO A 345 2.87 7.76 20.39
CA PRO A 345 1.50 7.92 19.95
C PRO A 345 0.65 6.72 20.39
N GLY A 346 -0.47 6.93 21.05
CA GLY A 346 -1.45 5.86 21.28
C GLY A 346 -1.87 5.52 22.69
N GLY A 347 -1.89 6.48 23.62
CA GLY A 347 -2.51 6.26 24.93
C GLY A 347 -4.03 6.01 24.81
N TYR A 348 -4.46 4.76 24.99
CA TYR A 348 -5.84 4.28 24.82
C TYR A 348 -6.90 4.95 25.71
N HIS A 349 -6.51 5.60 26.80
CA HIS A 349 -7.46 6.22 27.75
C HIS A 349 -8.20 7.44 27.17
N TRP A 350 -7.68 8.10 26.13
CA TRP A 350 -8.35 9.23 25.47
C TRP A 350 -9.51 8.77 24.56
N ILE A 351 -9.47 7.54 24.06
CA ILE A 351 -10.56 6.96 23.28
C ILE A 351 -11.81 6.81 24.12
N CYS A 352 -11.67 6.47 25.41
CA CYS A 352 -12.79 6.37 26.35
C CYS A 352 -13.48 7.71 26.61
N LEU A 353 -12.71 8.79 26.78
CA LEU A 353 -13.27 10.13 26.96
C LEU A 353 -14.09 10.60 25.76
N LYS A 354 -13.72 10.18 24.58
CA LYS A 354 -14.40 10.55 23.35
C LYS A 354 -15.65 9.74 23.07
N LEU A 355 -15.61 8.43 23.30
CA LEU A 355 -16.79 7.57 23.19
C LEU A 355 -17.91 8.04 24.12
N CYS A 356 -17.56 8.55 25.30
CA CYS A 356 -18.47 9.17 26.22
C CYS A 356 -19.19 10.43 25.64
N SER A 357 -18.50 11.20 24.79
CA SER A 357 -19.09 12.37 24.11
C SER A 357 -20.00 11.99 22.94
N ILE A 358 -19.70 10.87 22.24
CA ILE A 358 -20.48 10.33 21.11
C ILE A 358 -21.78 9.70 21.62
N PHE A 359 -21.71 8.87 22.67
CA PHE A 359 -22.89 8.21 23.24
C PHE A 359 -23.96 9.21 23.72
N ARG A 360 -23.54 10.40 24.11
CA ARG A 360 -24.46 11.47 24.51
C ARG A 360 -25.10 12.20 23.33
N ARG A 361 -24.54 12.09 22.14
CA ARG A 361 -25.09 12.72 20.93
C ARG A 361 -26.23 11.91 20.34
N ASP A 362 -26.21 10.59 20.52
CA ASP A 362 -27.15 9.65 19.91
C ASP A 362 -28.29 9.19 20.86
N LEU A 363 -28.27 9.59 22.14
CA LEU A 363 -29.40 9.42 23.04
C LEU A 363 -30.22 10.74 23.13
N PRO A 364 -31.34 10.85 22.41
CA PRO A 364 -32.23 11.96 22.60
C PRO A 364 -33.02 11.70 23.91
N LEU A 365 -32.46 12.00 25.05
CA LEU A 365 -33.28 12.19 26.24
C LEU A 365 -34.05 13.50 26.05
N ARG A 366 -35.22 13.37 25.41
CA ARG A 366 -36.33 14.29 25.57
C ARG A 366 -36.74 14.28 27.05
N TYR A 367 -36.12 15.13 27.81
CA TYR A 367 -36.75 15.65 29.02
C TYR A 367 -37.32 17.03 28.67
N SER A 368 -38.39 17.03 27.92
CA SER A 368 -39.35 18.12 27.90
C SER A 368 -40.45 17.72 28.90
N GLY A 369 -40.55 18.41 29.97
CA GLY A 369 -41.73 18.31 30.77
C GLY A 369 -41.49 18.35 32.27
N CYS A 370 -41.48 19.53 32.80
CA CYS A 370 -42.08 19.94 34.06
C CYS A 370 -41.53 21.35 34.36
N ALA A 371 -42.23 22.26 34.37
CA ALA A 371 -43.53 22.72 34.71
C ALA A 371 -43.41 24.22 34.98
N THR A 372 -43.97 24.97 34.15
CA THR A 372 -44.50 26.26 34.57
C THR A 372 -45.68 25.98 35.46
N GLY A 373 -45.54 26.25 36.71
CA GLY A 373 -46.59 26.28 37.71
C GLY A 373 -46.54 27.63 38.35
N THR A 374 -47.41 28.43 37.94
CA THR A 374 -47.98 29.65 38.49
C THR A 374 -48.16 29.65 40.01
N ALA A 375 -47.73 30.67 40.69
CA ALA A 375 -48.45 31.64 41.50
C ALA A 375 -47.48 32.62 42.09
#